data_f262062932d0efd08b141474cd6592f6
#
_entry.id   f262062932d0efd08b141474cd6592f6
#
_cell.length_a   1.000
_cell.length_b   1.000
_cell.length_c   1.000
_cell.angle_alpha   90.00
_cell.angle_beta   90.00
_cell.angle_gamma   90.00
#
_symmetry.space_group_name_H-M   'P 1'
#
loop_
_entity.id
_entity.type
_entity.pdbx_description
1 polymer ?
#
loop_
_entity_poly.entity_id
_entity_poly.type
_entity_poly.pdbx_seq_one_letter_code
_entity_poly.pdbx_strand_id
1 'polypeptide(L)'
;DFLQGSPLCNYLVSKLKSSLPLTSIYNRLGFDFGIVGNHEFNYDLPYLKQAINQLHYPVLCANIIENTQPFTGQGIHYFKVNDLTIGTIGLTTQYIPHWEQPDYIKTLTFNSAVHTLKSELPTLREKSDIVVVSYHGGFERDLDSGLPTEALTGENEGYDILSQFSDSIDVLITGHQHRDIATIKNQTAIIQPGSKGTKVGKIVIEYTHDKKVLIKECNLMNVNNNTFFKPNDEDIALRNQLEDWLDTQIAELPYAMRINNSFEARKSPHAFVNLLNYILLEKSGADIACTALFDSANGFDEKVTMRDIINNYPFPNTFKVIELSGKDIKLAIERSASYFDIVNHK
;
A
#
# COMPACT_ATOMS: atom_id res chain seq x y z
N ASP A 1 -3.84 2.94 0.27
CA ASP A 1 -3.24 2.71 -1.06
C ASP A 1 -4.32 2.72 -2.16
N PHE A 2 -4.92 3.89 -2.40
CA PHE A 2 -5.97 4.00 -3.43
C PHE A 2 -5.50 4.74 -4.70
N LEU A 3 -4.40 5.50 -4.63
CA LEU A 3 -3.86 6.26 -5.78
C LEU A 3 -2.86 5.47 -6.62
N GLN A 4 -2.37 4.32 -6.15
CA GLN A 4 -1.37 3.51 -6.83
C GLN A 4 -1.78 2.02 -6.78
N GLY A 5 -1.26 1.19 -7.68
CA GLY A 5 -1.46 -0.27 -7.71
C GLY A 5 -2.13 -0.79 -8.98
N SER A 6 -2.51 0.10 -9.90
CA SER A 6 -3.06 -0.31 -11.19
C SER A 6 -2.54 0.54 -12.35
N PRO A 7 -2.57 0.05 -13.59
CA PRO A 7 -2.24 0.84 -14.78
C PRO A 7 -3.08 2.11 -14.91
N LEU A 8 -4.31 2.11 -14.40
CA LEU A 8 -5.18 3.28 -14.38
C LEU A 8 -4.52 4.43 -13.62
N CYS A 9 -3.95 4.19 -12.45
CA CYS A 9 -3.30 5.23 -11.66
C CYS A 9 -2.14 5.89 -12.43
N ASN A 10 -1.31 5.10 -13.09
CA ASN A 10 -0.24 5.60 -13.97
C ASN A 10 -0.79 6.46 -15.12
N TYR A 11 -1.89 6.03 -15.76
CA TYR A 11 -2.55 6.77 -16.83
C TYR A 11 -3.09 8.12 -16.34
N LEU A 12 -3.79 8.13 -15.20
CA LEU A 12 -4.37 9.32 -14.61
C LEU A 12 -3.30 10.38 -14.28
N VAL A 13 -2.19 9.96 -13.70
CA VAL A 13 -1.08 10.86 -13.35
C VAL A 13 -0.34 11.34 -14.58
N SER A 14 0.06 10.43 -15.47
CA SER A 14 0.96 10.76 -16.58
C SER A 14 0.26 11.45 -17.76
N LYS A 15 -0.99 11.08 -18.04
CA LYS A 15 -1.75 11.57 -19.20
C LYS A 15 -2.84 12.56 -18.84
N LEU A 16 -3.71 12.22 -17.91
CA LEU A 16 -4.84 13.10 -17.55
C LEU A 16 -4.47 14.16 -16.53
N LYS A 17 -3.42 13.94 -15.74
CA LYS A 17 -2.99 14.81 -14.62
C LYS A 17 -4.14 15.16 -13.69
N SER A 18 -5.01 14.18 -13.46
CA SER A 18 -6.24 14.32 -12.67
C SER A 18 -6.60 13.01 -11.99
N SER A 19 -6.90 13.08 -10.70
CA SER A 19 -7.42 11.97 -9.91
C SER A 19 -8.96 11.83 -10.00
N LEU A 20 -9.65 12.81 -10.60
CA LEU A 20 -11.12 12.89 -10.60
C LEU A 20 -11.82 11.62 -11.10
N PRO A 21 -11.39 10.96 -12.19
CA PRO A 21 -12.06 9.74 -12.62
C PRO A 21 -12.01 8.62 -11.58
N LEU A 22 -10.88 8.47 -10.88
CA LEU A 22 -10.72 7.47 -9.83
C LEU A 22 -11.55 7.83 -8.58
N THR A 23 -11.45 9.07 -8.10
CA THR A 23 -12.20 9.53 -6.93
C THR A 23 -13.71 9.50 -7.14
N SER A 24 -14.19 9.72 -8.38
CA SER A 24 -15.59 9.56 -8.75
C SER A 24 -16.08 8.12 -8.58
N ILE A 25 -15.24 7.13 -8.91
CA ILE A 25 -15.56 5.71 -8.67
C ILE A 25 -15.68 5.46 -7.17
N TYR A 26 -14.71 5.91 -6.38
CA TYR A 26 -14.71 5.73 -4.92
C TYR A 26 -15.93 6.42 -4.26
N ASN A 27 -16.29 7.62 -4.70
CA ASN A 27 -17.49 8.33 -4.20
C ASN A 27 -18.80 7.55 -4.44
N ARG A 28 -18.88 6.79 -5.54
CA ARG A 28 -20.05 5.94 -5.83
C ARG A 28 -20.09 4.65 -5.00
N LEU A 29 -18.97 4.23 -4.41
CA LEU A 29 -18.92 3.04 -3.55
C LEU A 29 -19.51 3.29 -2.15
N GLY A 30 -19.66 4.55 -1.74
CA GLY A 30 -20.37 4.92 -0.51
C GLY A 30 -19.60 4.59 0.76
N PHE A 31 -18.30 4.90 0.81
CA PHE A 31 -17.50 4.76 2.02
C PHE A 31 -17.89 5.80 3.08
N ASP A 32 -17.88 5.41 4.36
CA ASP A 32 -18.11 6.31 5.48
C ASP A 32 -16.84 7.11 5.83
N PHE A 33 -15.66 6.51 5.65
CA PHE A 33 -14.36 7.16 5.76
C PHE A 33 -13.28 6.38 5.00
N GLY A 34 -12.14 7.00 4.78
CA GLY A 34 -10.92 6.38 4.26
C GLY A 34 -9.70 6.73 5.11
N ILE A 35 -8.60 6.04 4.89
CA ILE A 35 -7.28 6.40 5.42
C ILE A 35 -6.28 6.46 4.28
N VAL A 36 -5.15 7.12 4.49
CA VAL A 36 -4.03 7.10 3.54
C VAL A 36 -3.10 5.92 3.84
N GLY A 37 -2.53 5.34 2.79
CA GLY A 37 -1.42 4.41 2.88
C GLY A 37 -0.11 5.06 2.45
N ASN A 38 0.95 4.25 2.32
CA ASN A 38 2.25 4.75 1.86
C ASN A 38 2.26 5.08 0.37
N HIS A 39 1.52 4.35 -0.43
CA HIS A 39 1.48 4.56 -1.89
C HIS A 39 0.74 5.82 -2.33
N GLU A 40 0.01 6.49 -1.45
CA GLU A 40 -0.57 7.80 -1.71
C GLU A 40 0.50 8.87 -1.96
N PHE A 41 1.72 8.67 -1.44
CA PHE A 41 2.84 9.62 -1.57
C PHE A 41 3.71 9.37 -2.81
N ASN A 42 3.47 8.32 -3.59
CA ASN A 42 4.29 7.93 -4.75
C ASN A 42 4.32 8.95 -5.89
N TYR A 43 3.34 9.86 -5.94
CA TYR A 43 3.34 10.92 -6.94
C TYR A 43 3.81 12.21 -6.29
N ASP A 44 3.00 13.19 -6.06
CA ASP A 44 3.38 14.35 -5.29
C ASP A 44 2.28 14.76 -4.30
N LEU A 45 2.63 15.58 -3.31
CA LEU A 45 1.68 16.03 -2.31
C LEU A 45 0.52 16.86 -2.88
N PRO A 46 0.71 17.75 -3.88
CA PRO A 46 -0.39 18.42 -4.56
C PRO A 46 -1.41 17.47 -5.19
N TYR A 47 -0.95 16.42 -5.87
CA TYR A 47 -1.82 15.41 -6.47
C TYR A 47 -2.59 14.62 -5.40
N LEU A 48 -1.92 14.22 -4.33
CA LEU A 48 -2.59 13.55 -3.19
C LEU A 48 -3.66 14.45 -2.57
N LYS A 49 -3.35 15.71 -2.29
CA LYS A 49 -4.31 16.69 -1.74
C LYS A 49 -5.49 16.93 -2.68
N GLN A 50 -5.23 16.98 -3.99
CA GLN A 50 -6.29 17.06 -4.99
C GLN A 50 -7.24 15.87 -4.88
N ALA A 51 -6.70 14.65 -4.80
CA ALA A 51 -7.51 13.43 -4.67
C ALA A 51 -8.33 13.43 -3.38
N ILE A 52 -7.72 13.74 -2.24
CA ILE A 52 -8.42 13.82 -0.95
C ILE A 52 -9.59 14.82 -1.00
N ASN A 53 -9.36 16.01 -1.57
CA ASN A 53 -10.39 17.05 -1.68
C ASN A 53 -11.55 16.69 -2.63
N GLN A 54 -11.38 15.73 -3.50
CA GLN A 54 -12.41 15.23 -4.42
C GLN A 54 -13.27 14.12 -3.82
N LEU A 55 -12.84 13.51 -2.70
CA LEU A 55 -13.61 12.48 -2.02
C LEU A 55 -14.75 13.10 -1.20
N HIS A 56 -15.92 12.45 -1.21
CA HIS A 56 -17.12 12.90 -0.52
C HIS A 56 -17.21 12.37 0.92
N TYR A 57 -16.20 11.68 1.39
CA TYR A 57 -16.08 11.16 2.73
C TYR A 57 -14.74 11.60 3.33
N PRO A 58 -14.62 11.66 4.67
CA PRO A 58 -13.40 12.07 5.33
C PRO A 58 -12.26 11.05 5.10
N VAL A 59 -11.06 11.56 4.83
CA VAL A 59 -9.83 10.77 4.81
C VAL A 59 -9.04 11.09 6.06
N LEU A 60 -8.81 10.08 6.87
CA LEU A 60 -8.21 10.24 8.20
C LEU A 60 -6.73 9.91 8.18
N CYS A 61 -5.92 10.74 8.85
CA CYS A 61 -4.52 10.44 9.13
C CYS A 61 -4.04 11.25 10.34
N ALA A 62 -4.02 10.65 11.52
CA ALA A 62 -3.70 11.35 12.75
C ALA A 62 -2.19 11.52 12.99
N ASN A 63 -1.35 10.66 12.43
CA ASN A 63 0.08 10.61 12.74
C ASN A 63 0.99 11.24 11.68
N ILE A 64 0.46 11.75 10.58
CA ILE A 64 1.22 12.54 9.60
C ILE A 64 0.77 13.99 9.70
N ILE A 65 1.70 14.86 10.04
CA ILE A 65 1.42 16.25 10.44
C ILE A 65 2.00 17.22 9.40
N GLU A 66 1.20 18.20 9.03
CA GLU A 66 1.62 19.39 8.29
C GLU A 66 1.19 20.65 9.08
N ASN A 67 2.12 21.57 9.34
CA ASN A 67 1.82 22.81 10.07
C ASN A 67 1.05 22.60 11.38
N THR A 68 1.46 21.62 12.20
CA THR A 68 0.85 21.26 13.50
C THR A 68 -0.52 20.59 13.47
N GLN A 69 -1.06 20.30 12.29
CA GLN A 69 -2.34 19.62 12.13
C GLN A 69 -2.19 18.33 11.28
N PRO A 70 -3.09 17.37 11.39
CA PRO A 70 -3.17 16.27 10.43
C PRO A 70 -3.18 16.80 9.00
N PHE A 71 -2.31 16.30 8.13
CA PHE A 71 -2.16 16.84 6.76
C PHE A 71 -3.43 16.63 5.90
N THR A 72 -4.27 15.67 6.25
CA THR A 72 -5.58 15.42 5.63
C THR A 72 -6.69 16.34 6.16
N GLY A 73 -6.38 17.20 7.14
CA GLY A 73 -7.34 18.05 7.82
C GLY A 73 -7.94 17.43 9.09
N GLN A 74 -8.01 16.11 9.18
CA GLN A 74 -8.49 15.41 10.37
C GLN A 74 -7.87 14.02 10.53
N GLY A 75 -7.65 13.59 11.78
CA GLY A 75 -7.15 12.26 12.12
C GLY A 75 -8.21 11.34 12.72
N ILE A 76 -9.27 11.93 13.27
CA ILE A 76 -10.34 11.24 14.01
C ILE A 76 -11.70 11.65 13.42
N HIS A 77 -12.60 10.68 13.32
CA HIS A 77 -13.99 10.93 12.91
C HIS A 77 -14.97 10.20 13.82
N TYR A 78 -16.10 10.84 14.08
CA TYR A 78 -17.20 10.25 14.86
C TYR A 78 -18.45 10.21 14.00
N PHE A 79 -19.10 9.06 13.96
CA PHE A 79 -20.39 8.91 13.30
C PHE A 79 -21.34 8.11 14.16
N LYS A 80 -22.64 8.24 13.89
CA LYS A 80 -23.67 7.55 14.65
C LYS A 80 -24.30 6.44 13.83
N VAL A 81 -24.48 5.29 14.50
CA VAL A 81 -25.31 4.19 14.00
C VAL A 81 -26.38 3.96 15.07
N ASN A 82 -27.63 4.31 14.76
CA ASN A 82 -28.70 4.45 15.73
C ASN A 82 -28.29 5.41 16.86
N ASP A 83 -28.32 4.96 18.11
CA ASP A 83 -27.93 5.75 19.30
C ASP A 83 -26.45 5.60 19.67
N LEU A 84 -25.68 4.76 18.93
CA LEU A 84 -24.29 4.50 19.22
C LEU A 84 -23.38 5.50 18.50
N THR A 85 -22.36 5.96 19.22
CA THR A 85 -21.26 6.74 18.63
C THR A 85 -20.10 5.81 18.34
N ILE A 86 -19.71 5.76 17.07
CA ILE A 86 -18.52 5.04 16.62
C ILE A 86 -17.43 6.07 16.39
N GLY A 87 -16.33 5.92 17.14
CA GLY A 87 -15.14 6.75 16.99
C GLY A 87 -14.08 6.01 16.17
N THR A 88 -13.58 6.68 15.14
CA THR A 88 -12.55 6.11 14.27
C THR A 88 -11.31 6.99 14.27
N ILE A 89 -10.13 6.37 14.26
CA ILE A 89 -8.84 7.05 14.06
C ILE A 89 -8.12 6.41 12.88
N GLY A 90 -7.60 7.25 11.97
CA GLY A 90 -6.76 6.82 10.85
C GLY A 90 -5.28 7.00 11.18
N LEU A 91 -4.49 5.97 10.92
CA LEU A 91 -3.05 5.95 11.14
C LEU A 91 -2.36 5.33 9.92
N THR A 92 -1.10 5.71 9.70
CA THR A 92 -0.29 5.21 8.57
C THR A 92 1.11 4.91 9.06
N THR A 93 1.80 3.98 8.40
CA THR A 93 3.20 3.69 8.75
C THR A 93 4.06 4.95 8.76
N GLN A 94 4.88 5.09 9.79
CA GLN A 94 5.86 6.18 9.89
C GLN A 94 7.06 6.01 8.95
N TYR A 95 7.19 4.85 8.30
CA TYR A 95 8.38 4.47 7.55
C TYR A 95 8.45 5.08 6.14
N ILE A 96 7.42 5.75 5.68
CA ILE A 96 7.29 6.41 4.38
C ILE A 96 8.54 7.23 3.97
N PRO A 97 9.21 8.01 4.86
CA PRO A 97 10.41 8.77 4.48
C PRO A 97 11.60 7.92 4.00
N HIS A 98 11.59 6.62 4.23
CA HIS A 98 12.64 5.71 3.75
C HIS A 98 12.44 5.30 2.28
N TRP A 99 11.23 5.48 1.75
CA TRP A 99 10.87 5.07 0.39
C TRP A 99 10.65 6.23 -0.55
N GLU A 100 10.11 7.35 -0.03
CA GLU A 100 9.65 8.44 -0.87
C GLU A 100 10.74 9.46 -1.19
N GLN A 101 10.52 10.20 -2.28
CA GLN A 101 11.38 11.31 -2.64
C GLN A 101 11.24 12.42 -1.58
N PRO A 102 12.37 12.91 -1.01
CA PRO A 102 12.32 13.94 0.03
C PRO A 102 11.52 15.19 -0.35
N ASP A 103 11.56 15.59 -1.62
CA ASP A 103 10.83 16.76 -2.12
C ASP A 103 9.31 16.59 -2.08
N TYR A 104 8.80 15.36 -2.18
CA TYR A 104 7.36 15.08 -2.13
C TYR A 104 6.79 15.20 -0.71
N ILE A 105 7.62 15.00 0.31
CA ILE A 105 7.19 14.88 1.70
C ILE A 105 7.83 15.90 2.64
N LYS A 106 8.61 16.84 2.13
CA LYS A 106 9.43 17.80 2.92
C LYS A 106 8.67 18.68 3.90
N THR A 107 7.37 18.88 3.71
CA THR A 107 6.51 19.66 4.60
C THR A 107 5.83 18.82 5.67
N LEU A 108 6.03 17.50 5.63
CA LEU A 108 5.34 16.54 6.49
C LEU A 108 6.26 16.01 7.58
N THR A 109 5.67 15.77 8.74
CA THR A 109 6.29 15.04 9.85
C THR A 109 5.56 13.72 10.07
N PHE A 110 6.29 12.63 10.10
CA PHE A 110 5.77 11.28 10.27
C PHE A 110 6.02 10.79 11.68
N ASN A 111 4.97 10.64 12.47
CA ASN A 111 5.04 10.15 13.84
C ASN A 111 4.70 8.66 13.91
N SER A 112 5.20 7.97 14.94
CA SER A 112 4.80 6.60 15.26
C SER A 112 3.29 6.50 15.46
N ALA A 113 2.69 5.47 14.86
CA ALA A 113 1.26 5.17 15.03
C ALA A 113 0.95 4.82 16.49
N VAL A 114 1.79 4.03 17.15
CA VAL A 114 1.67 3.71 18.60
C VAL A 114 1.73 4.97 19.46
N HIS A 115 2.69 5.86 19.19
CA HIS A 115 2.84 7.08 19.96
C HIS A 115 1.61 8.01 19.80
N THR A 116 1.14 8.18 18.58
CA THR A 116 -0.04 9.00 18.28
C THR A 116 -1.30 8.39 18.91
N LEU A 117 -1.49 7.09 18.77
CA LEU A 117 -2.64 6.40 19.36
C LEU A 117 -2.65 6.55 20.89
N LYS A 118 -1.50 6.44 21.53
CA LYS A 118 -1.38 6.61 22.99
C LYS A 118 -1.90 7.95 23.48
N SER A 119 -1.71 9.03 22.72
CA SER A 119 -2.17 10.36 23.07
C SER A 119 -3.66 10.57 22.77
N GLU A 120 -4.16 10.02 21.67
CA GLU A 120 -5.52 10.26 21.17
C GLU A 120 -6.58 9.31 21.77
N LEU A 121 -6.17 8.08 22.09
CA LEU A 121 -7.08 7.00 22.47
C LEU A 121 -7.92 7.30 23.72
N PRO A 122 -7.41 7.94 24.78
CA PRO A 122 -8.23 8.25 25.97
C PRO A 122 -9.45 9.09 25.61
N THR A 123 -9.25 10.16 24.82
CA THR A 123 -10.33 11.04 24.37
C THR A 123 -11.26 10.35 23.39
N LEU A 124 -10.69 9.54 22.49
CA LEU A 124 -11.46 8.76 21.52
C LEU A 124 -12.39 7.78 22.22
N ARG A 125 -11.87 7.03 23.22
CA ARG A 125 -12.66 6.06 24.01
C ARG A 125 -13.76 6.72 24.85
N GLU A 126 -13.45 7.85 25.49
CA GLU A 126 -14.43 8.60 26.27
C GLU A 126 -15.66 9.04 25.45
N LYS A 127 -15.45 9.40 24.19
CA LYS A 127 -16.49 9.93 23.28
C LYS A 127 -17.18 8.87 22.45
N SER A 128 -16.82 7.59 22.58
CA SER A 128 -17.29 6.53 21.69
C SER A 128 -17.82 5.33 22.44
N ASP A 129 -18.91 4.77 21.94
CA ASP A 129 -19.39 3.45 22.36
C ASP A 129 -18.55 2.33 21.74
N ILE A 130 -18.12 2.52 20.49
CA ILE A 130 -17.25 1.60 19.74
C ILE A 130 -16.05 2.38 19.20
N VAL A 131 -14.84 1.84 19.40
CA VAL A 131 -13.59 2.42 18.89
C VAL A 131 -13.01 1.56 17.78
N VAL A 132 -12.78 2.18 16.62
CA VAL A 132 -12.16 1.58 15.44
C VAL A 132 -10.82 2.25 15.20
N VAL A 133 -9.74 1.49 15.25
CA VAL A 133 -8.41 1.91 14.80
C VAL A 133 -8.19 1.38 13.39
N SER A 134 -8.01 2.28 12.43
CA SER A 134 -7.68 1.93 11.05
C SER A 134 -6.23 2.33 10.77
N TYR A 135 -5.36 1.35 10.64
CA TYR A 135 -3.93 1.53 10.52
C TYR A 135 -3.40 0.97 9.19
N HIS A 136 -2.91 1.83 8.30
CA HIS A 136 -2.17 1.37 7.12
C HIS A 136 -0.73 1.04 7.50
N GLY A 137 -0.55 -0.15 8.00
CA GLY A 137 0.63 -0.86 8.41
C GLY A 137 0.21 -2.27 8.78
N GLY A 138 1.17 -3.14 9.00
CA GLY A 138 0.94 -4.54 9.31
C GLY A 138 1.40 -4.93 10.72
N PHE A 139 1.66 -6.21 10.88
CA PHE A 139 2.11 -6.81 12.15
C PHE A 139 3.58 -7.21 12.03
N GLU A 140 4.43 -6.60 12.83
CA GLU A 140 5.86 -6.86 12.93
C GLU A 140 6.18 -8.16 13.67
N ARG A 141 5.15 -8.72 14.35
CA ARG A 141 5.24 -9.96 15.11
C ARG A 141 4.07 -10.88 14.79
N ASP A 142 4.29 -12.15 14.97
CA ASP A 142 3.23 -13.16 14.92
C ASP A 142 2.22 -12.96 16.05
N LEU A 143 0.94 -12.97 15.71
CA LEU A 143 -0.16 -12.66 16.64
C LEU A 143 -0.36 -13.68 17.76
N ASP A 144 0.14 -14.92 17.59
CA ASP A 144 0.01 -15.98 18.59
C ASP A 144 1.23 -16.07 19.48
N SER A 145 2.42 -16.11 18.89
CA SER A 145 3.67 -16.31 19.60
C SER A 145 4.34 -15.02 20.08
N GLY A 146 4.01 -13.87 19.49
CA GLY A 146 4.68 -12.58 19.73
C GLY A 146 6.11 -12.52 19.19
N LEU A 147 6.57 -13.54 18.46
CA LEU A 147 7.89 -13.56 17.89
C LEU A 147 7.97 -12.63 16.66
N PRO A 148 9.08 -11.93 16.45
CA PRO A 148 9.26 -11.10 15.26
C PRO A 148 9.11 -11.93 13.97
N THR A 149 8.36 -11.43 13.01
CA THR A 149 8.20 -12.00 11.66
C THR A 149 9.05 -11.27 10.62
N GLU A 150 9.63 -10.13 11.02
CA GLU A 150 10.45 -9.26 10.19
C GLU A 150 11.46 -8.49 11.06
N ALA A 151 12.34 -7.70 10.45
CA ALA A 151 13.21 -6.78 11.18
C ALA A 151 12.36 -5.67 11.84
N LEU A 152 12.58 -5.41 13.11
CA LEU A 152 11.84 -4.40 13.88
C LEU A 152 12.36 -2.99 13.54
N THR A 153 11.95 -2.47 12.41
CA THR A 153 12.39 -1.17 11.87
C THR A 153 11.46 -0.01 12.25
N GLY A 154 10.28 -0.31 12.81
CA GLY A 154 9.20 0.66 13.01
C GLY A 154 8.35 0.88 11.75
N GLU A 155 8.53 0.06 10.71
CA GLU A 155 7.67 0.05 9.53
C GLU A 155 6.25 -0.42 9.89
N ASN A 156 6.17 -1.52 10.61
CA ASN A 156 4.92 -2.08 11.11
C ASN A 156 4.88 -1.97 12.63
N GLU A 157 3.75 -1.52 13.16
CA GLU A 157 3.50 -1.32 14.59
C GLU A 157 2.18 -1.97 15.05
N GLY A 158 1.59 -2.86 14.23
CA GLY A 158 0.26 -3.43 14.50
C GLY A 158 0.21 -4.33 15.72
N TYR A 159 1.26 -5.11 15.98
CA TYR A 159 1.36 -5.92 17.18
C TYR A 159 1.54 -5.06 18.44
N ASP A 160 2.36 -4.02 18.35
CA ASP A 160 2.55 -3.07 19.45
C ASP A 160 1.25 -2.30 19.75
N ILE A 161 0.47 -1.91 18.75
CA ILE A 161 -0.87 -1.33 18.92
C ILE A 161 -1.76 -2.31 19.69
N LEU A 162 -1.85 -3.55 19.22
CA LEU A 162 -2.71 -4.57 19.84
C LEU A 162 -2.28 -4.88 21.27
N SER A 163 -0.99 -5.08 21.51
CA SER A 163 -0.46 -5.47 22.82
C SER A 163 -0.63 -4.40 23.89
N GLN A 164 -0.57 -3.10 23.49
CA GLN A 164 -0.66 -1.98 24.44
C GLN A 164 -2.09 -1.47 24.64
N PHE A 165 -2.98 -1.63 23.65
CA PHE A 165 -4.26 -0.91 23.64
C PHE A 165 -5.49 -1.79 23.42
N SER A 166 -5.36 -3.13 23.35
CA SER A 166 -6.49 -4.03 23.09
C SER A 166 -7.68 -3.81 24.03
N ASP A 167 -7.44 -3.42 25.29
CA ASP A 167 -8.52 -3.17 26.27
C ASP A 167 -9.32 -1.89 25.96
N SER A 168 -8.84 -1.06 25.06
CA SER A 168 -9.44 0.24 24.73
C SER A 168 -9.88 0.37 23.28
N ILE A 169 -9.65 -0.66 22.45
CA ILE A 169 -10.04 -0.69 21.05
C ILE A 169 -10.91 -1.92 20.78
N ASP A 170 -11.99 -1.75 20.01
CA ASP A 170 -12.91 -2.83 19.67
C ASP A 170 -12.57 -3.46 18.31
N VAL A 171 -12.04 -2.65 17.39
CA VAL A 171 -11.69 -3.07 16.04
C VAL A 171 -10.34 -2.50 15.64
N LEU A 172 -9.47 -3.35 15.10
CA LEU A 172 -8.20 -2.99 14.47
C LEU A 172 -8.22 -3.43 12.99
N ILE A 173 -8.29 -2.46 12.09
CA ILE A 173 -8.19 -2.69 10.64
C ILE A 173 -6.75 -2.38 10.25
N THR A 174 -6.09 -3.32 9.57
CA THR A 174 -4.70 -3.19 9.10
C THR A 174 -4.59 -3.39 7.59
N GLY A 175 -3.42 -3.10 7.02
CA GLY A 175 -3.13 -3.23 5.59
C GLY A 175 -1.65 -3.47 5.32
N HIS A 176 -1.13 -2.88 4.22
CA HIS A 176 0.29 -2.78 3.89
C HIS A 176 1.01 -4.10 3.56
N GLN A 177 0.96 -5.08 4.44
CA GLN A 177 1.65 -6.37 4.27
C GLN A 177 0.94 -7.35 3.32
N HIS A 178 -0.24 -7.02 2.81
CA HIS A 178 -1.04 -7.85 1.90
C HIS A 178 -1.43 -9.23 2.47
N ARG A 179 -1.47 -9.36 3.80
CA ARG A 179 -1.84 -10.63 4.46
C ARG A 179 -3.36 -10.79 4.54
N ASP A 180 -3.80 -12.03 4.55
CA ASP A 180 -5.19 -12.39 4.83
C ASP A 180 -5.34 -12.67 6.32
N ILE A 181 -5.86 -11.72 7.08
CA ILE A 181 -6.07 -11.86 8.53
C ILE A 181 -7.52 -11.53 8.87
N ALA A 182 -8.20 -12.44 9.55
CA ALA A 182 -9.46 -12.21 10.23
C ALA A 182 -9.47 -13.03 11.51
N THR A 183 -9.36 -12.37 12.64
CA THR A 183 -9.26 -13.02 13.95
C THR A 183 -9.75 -12.11 15.06
N ILE A 184 -9.96 -12.68 16.25
CA ILE A 184 -10.29 -11.94 17.46
C ILE A 184 -9.19 -12.23 18.50
N LYS A 185 -8.55 -11.20 19.00
CA LYS A 185 -7.53 -11.28 20.06
C LYS A 185 -7.87 -10.28 21.16
N ASN A 186 -7.82 -10.72 22.41
CA ASN A 186 -8.09 -9.86 23.56
C ASN A 186 -9.39 -9.04 23.41
N GLN A 187 -10.46 -9.65 22.86
CA GLN A 187 -11.74 -9.02 22.55
C GLN A 187 -11.70 -7.96 21.42
N THR A 188 -10.58 -7.75 20.76
CA THR A 188 -10.44 -6.87 19.59
C THR A 188 -10.62 -7.68 18.32
N ALA A 189 -11.52 -7.24 17.42
CA ALA A 189 -11.62 -7.80 16.07
C ALA A 189 -10.48 -7.25 15.20
N ILE A 190 -9.77 -8.12 14.49
CA ILE A 190 -8.61 -7.78 13.68
C ILE A 190 -8.87 -8.20 12.25
N ILE A 191 -8.72 -7.26 11.30
CA ILE A 191 -8.88 -7.52 9.86
C ILE A 191 -7.68 -6.96 9.10
N GLN A 192 -7.17 -7.78 8.17
CA GLN A 192 -6.31 -7.36 7.05
C GLN A 192 -6.79 -8.10 5.79
N PRO A 193 -7.41 -7.42 4.80
CA PRO A 193 -8.15 -8.09 3.73
C PRO A 193 -7.30 -8.42 2.49
N GLY A 194 -6.02 -8.67 2.66
CA GLY A 194 -5.14 -9.00 1.54
C GLY A 194 -4.83 -7.80 0.65
N SER A 195 -4.86 -8.00 -0.66
CA SER A 195 -4.52 -6.97 -1.64
C SER A 195 -5.38 -7.05 -2.90
N LYS A 196 -5.26 -6.04 -3.80
CA LYS A 196 -5.91 -5.99 -5.12
C LYS A 196 -7.44 -6.00 -5.07
N GLY A 197 -8.05 -5.68 -3.91
CA GLY A 197 -9.51 -5.68 -3.76
C GLY A 197 -10.17 -7.06 -3.93
N THR A 198 -9.42 -8.15 -3.75
CA THR A 198 -9.95 -9.52 -3.92
C THR A 198 -10.80 -9.97 -2.73
N LYS A 199 -10.68 -9.28 -1.60
CA LYS A 199 -11.41 -9.58 -0.37
C LYS A 199 -11.94 -8.33 0.31
N VAL A 200 -13.01 -8.52 1.07
CA VAL A 200 -13.60 -7.51 1.96
C VAL A 200 -13.64 -8.09 3.37
N GLY A 201 -13.24 -7.30 4.35
CA GLY A 201 -13.39 -7.62 5.76
C GLY A 201 -14.82 -7.40 6.23
N LYS A 202 -15.40 -8.36 6.94
CA LYS A 202 -16.72 -8.25 7.58
C LYS A 202 -16.56 -8.45 9.08
N ILE A 203 -16.98 -7.47 9.87
CA ILE A 203 -17.08 -7.56 11.33
C ILE A 203 -18.52 -7.28 11.72
N VAL A 204 -19.09 -8.16 12.52
CA VAL A 204 -20.44 -7.98 13.10
C VAL A 204 -20.30 -7.80 14.60
N ILE A 205 -20.80 -6.68 15.09
CA ILE A 205 -20.77 -6.31 16.50
C ILE A 205 -22.20 -6.23 17.01
N GLU A 206 -22.44 -6.87 18.16
CA GLU A 206 -23.63 -6.68 18.98
C GLU A 206 -23.28 -5.75 20.15
N TYR A 207 -24.05 -4.69 20.32
CA TYR A 207 -23.94 -3.82 21.46
C TYR A 207 -25.09 -4.09 22.42
N THR A 208 -24.78 -4.53 23.62
CA THR A 208 -25.76 -5.01 24.58
C THR A 208 -26.35 -3.87 25.41
N HIS A 209 -27.51 -4.09 26.06
CA HIS A 209 -28.14 -3.10 26.93
C HIS A 209 -27.27 -2.68 28.15
N ASP A 210 -26.37 -3.56 28.60
CA ASP A 210 -25.37 -3.27 29.65
C ASP A 210 -24.07 -2.65 29.09
N LYS A 211 -24.14 -2.09 27.87
CA LYS A 211 -23.07 -1.36 27.20
C LYS A 211 -21.81 -2.17 26.92
N LYS A 212 -21.96 -3.46 26.62
CA LYS A 212 -20.84 -4.32 26.22
C LYS A 212 -20.82 -4.49 24.71
N VAL A 213 -19.61 -4.45 24.17
CA VAL A 213 -19.30 -4.76 22.78
C VAL A 213 -19.04 -6.27 22.68
N LEU A 214 -19.82 -6.98 21.87
CA LEU A 214 -19.64 -8.40 21.59
C LEU A 214 -19.40 -8.61 20.09
N ILE A 215 -18.22 -9.10 19.74
CA ILE A 215 -17.89 -9.40 18.36
C ILE A 215 -18.49 -10.76 18.00
N LYS A 216 -19.43 -10.77 17.05
CA LYS A 216 -20.15 -11.97 16.59
C LYS A 216 -19.50 -12.61 15.37
N GLU A 217 -18.95 -11.81 14.48
CA GLU A 217 -18.27 -12.29 13.28
C GLU A 217 -17.03 -11.43 13.02
N CYS A 218 -15.98 -12.06 12.55
CA CYS A 218 -14.79 -11.42 12.03
C CYS A 218 -14.25 -12.29 10.89
N ASN A 219 -14.58 -11.94 9.64
CA ASN A 219 -14.35 -12.81 8.48
C ASN A 219 -13.82 -12.02 7.29
N LEU A 220 -13.12 -12.70 6.38
CA LEU A 220 -12.81 -12.24 5.04
C LEU A 220 -13.78 -12.86 4.04
N MET A 221 -14.35 -12.03 3.19
CA MET A 221 -15.26 -12.43 2.11
C MET A 221 -14.58 -12.19 0.77
N ASN A 222 -14.59 -13.17 -0.12
CA ASN A 222 -14.07 -13.00 -1.48
C ASN A 222 -15.00 -12.08 -2.29
N VAL A 223 -14.41 -11.12 -2.97
CA VAL A 223 -15.09 -10.34 -4.00
C VAL A 223 -15.18 -11.22 -5.25
N ASN A 224 -16.38 -11.48 -5.72
CA ASN A 224 -16.62 -12.25 -6.94
C ASN A 224 -17.19 -11.34 -8.06
N ASN A 225 -17.02 -11.78 -9.31
CA ASN A 225 -17.43 -11.02 -10.49
C ASN A 225 -18.98 -10.86 -10.66
N ASN A 226 -19.76 -11.42 -9.75
CA ASN A 226 -21.22 -11.30 -9.75
C ASN A 226 -21.73 -10.10 -8.94
N THR A 227 -20.86 -9.19 -8.54
CA THR A 227 -21.22 -8.01 -7.78
C THR A 227 -21.96 -6.99 -8.63
N PHE A 228 -22.93 -6.32 -8.01
CA PHE A 228 -23.92 -5.43 -8.62
C PHE A 228 -23.38 -4.09 -9.15
N PHE A 229 -22.05 -3.87 -9.13
CA PHE A 229 -21.49 -2.65 -9.70
C PHE A 229 -21.56 -2.71 -11.23
N LYS A 230 -22.39 -1.87 -11.82
CA LYS A 230 -22.42 -1.67 -13.26
C LYS A 230 -21.61 -0.42 -13.59
N PRO A 231 -20.56 -0.56 -14.44
CA PRO A 231 -19.85 0.61 -14.94
C PRO A 231 -20.84 1.51 -15.71
N ASN A 232 -20.71 2.82 -15.54
CA ASN A 232 -21.43 3.80 -16.35
C ASN A 232 -20.68 4.07 -17.68
N ASP A 233 -21.23 4.90 -18.54
CA ASP A 233 -20.64 5.22 -19.84
C ASP A 233 -19.27 5.91 -19.70
N GLU A 234 -19.06 6.70 -18.64
CA GLU A 234 -17.79 7.35 -18.33
C GLU A 234 -16.72 6.33 -17.93
N ASP A 235 -17.08 5.34 -17.12
CA ASP A 235 -16.16 4.25 -16.71
C ASP A 235 -15.74 3.44 -17.94
N ILE A 236 -16.69 3.17 -18.85
CA ILE A 236 -16.43 2.43 -20.10
C ILE A 236 -15.51 3.25 -21.02
N ALA A 237 -15.78 4.55 -21.17
CA ALA A 237 -14.95 5.44 -21.98
C ALA A 237 -13.52 5.55 -21.40
N LEU A 238 -13.39 5.70 -20.09
CA LEU A 238 -12.10 5.74 -19.39
C LEU A 238 -11.31 4.44 -19.60
N ARG A 239 -11.98 3.30 -19.49
CA ARG A 239 -11.37 1.99 -19.73
C ARG A 239 -10.85 1.88 -21.16
N ASN A 240 -11.63 2.29 -22.15
CA ASN A 240 -11.19 2.24 -23.55
C ASN A 240 -9.98 3.14 -23.80
N GLN A 241 -9.96 4.36 -23.25
CA GLN A 241 -8.82 5.27 -23.34
C GLN A 241 -7.56 4.67 -22.68
N LEU A 242 -7.74 4.00 -21.54
CA LEU A 242 -6.64 3.31 -20.84
C LEU A 242 -6.07 2.17 -21.68
N GLU A 243 -6.95 1.33 -22.27
CA GLU A 243 -6.52 0.20 -23.11
C GLU A 243 -5.76 0.70 -24.35
N ASP A 244 -6.27 1.73 -25.04
CA ASP A 244 -5.60 2.36 -26.19
C ASP A 244 -4.21 2.89 -25.81
N TRP A 245 -4.08 3.52 -24.62
CA TRP A 245 -2.79 3.99 -24.14
C TRP A 245 -1.85 2.86 -23.80
N LEU A 246 -2.34 1.81 -23.16
CA LEU A 246 -1.53 0.63 -22.81
C LEU A 246 -0.99 -0.08 -24.06
N ASP A 247 -1.74 -0.10 -25.13
CA ASP A 247 -1.35 -0.73 -26.38
C ASP A 247 -0.48 0.15 -27.29
N THR A 248 -0.18 1.39 -26.84
CA THR A 248 0.75 2.27 -27.58
C THR A 248 2.14 1.64 -27.64
N GLN A 249 2.64 1.42 -28.86
CA GLN A 249 4.01 0.94 -29.09
C GLN A 249 5.02 2.01 -28.67
N ILE A 250 5.97 1.63 -27.81
CA ILE A 250 7.03 2.51 -27.26
C ILE A 250 8.37 2.27 -27.98
N ALA A 251 8.67 1.01 -28.28
CA ALA A 251 9.94 0.63 -28.88
C ALA A 251 9.79 -0.63 -29.76
N GLU A 252 10.82 -0.91 -30.56
CA GLU A 252 11.00 -2.16 -31.27
C GLU A 252 12.39 -2.71 -30.96
N LEU A 253 12.45 -3.96 -30.54
CA LEU A 253 13.67 -4.67 -30.17
C LEU A 253 14.07 -5.64 -31.31
N PRO A 254 15.37 -5.92 -31.44
CA PRO A 254 15.85 -6.84 -32.47
C PRO A 254 15.42 -8.29 -32.24
N TYR A 255 15.01 -8.63 -31.00
CA TYR A 255 14.51 -9.97 -30.64
C TYR A 255 13.74 -9.85 -29.30
N ALA A 256 12.87 -10.81 -29.04
CA ALA A 256 12.10 -10.88 -27.81
C ALA A 256 12.99 -11.24 -26.61
N MET A 257 12.72 -10.62 -25.47
CA MET A 257 13.44 -10.80 -24.19
C MET A 257 12.49 -11.26 -23.10
N ARG A 258 11.63 -12.26 -23.41
CA ARG A 258 10.61 -12.77 -22.50
C ARG A 258 11.21 -13.50 -21.30
N ILE A 259 10.61 -13.34 -20.14
CA ILE A 259 10.92 -14.06 -18.91
C ILE A 259 9.84 -15.13 -18.72
N ASN A 260 10.19 -16.39 -18.93
CA ASN A 260 9.31 -17.53 -18.70
C ASN A 260 9.39 -18.05 -17.27
N ASN A 261 10.50 -17.76 -16.56
CA ASN A 261 10.75 -18.17 -15.20
C ASN A 261 11.62 -17.10 -14.52
N SER A 262 11.06 -16.39 -13.55
CA SER A 262 11.75 -15.31 -12.85
C SER A 262 12.94 -15.78 -12.02
N PHE A 263 12.90 -17.00 -11.47
CA PHE A 263 14.02 -17.58 -10.74
C PHE A 263 15.23 -17.85 -11.67
N GLU A 264 15.00 -18.45 -12.84
CA GLU A 264 16.07 -18.69 -13.82
C GLU A 264 16.67 -17.37 -14.37
N ALA A 265 15.81 -16.34 -14.56
CA ALA A 265 16.28 -15.02 -15.00
C ALA A 265 17.09 -14.27 -13.91
N ARG A 266 16.96 -14.64 -12.62
CA ARG A 266 17.82 -14.14 -11.54
C ARG A 266 19.09 -14.93 -11.38
N LYS A 267 19.03 -16.25 -11.63
CA LYS A 267 20.17 -17.16 -11.45
C LYS A 267 21.23 -17.00 -12.55
N SER A 268 20.84 -16.64 -13.76
CA SER A 268 21.70 -16.58 -14.95
C SER A 268 21.55 -15.26 -15.71
N PRO A 269 22.56 -14.81 -16.47
CA PRO A 269 22.43 -13.63 -17.31
C PRO A 269 21.20 -13.71 -18.21
N HIS A 270 20.33 -12.70 -18.15
CA HIS A 270 19.10 -12.63 -18.93
C HIS A 270 19.06 -11.36 -19.78
N ALA A 271 18.65 -11.44 -21.04
CA ALA A 271 18.67 -10.31 -21.98
C ALA A 271 17.89 -9.11 -21.48
N PHE A 272 16.70 -9.33 -20.89
CA PHE A 272 15.88 -8.26 -20.30
C PHE A 272 16.61 -7.55 -19.15
N VAL A 273 17.20 -8.29 -18.21
CA VAL A 273 17.94 -7.71 -17.06
C VAL A 273 19.16 -6.95 -17.54
N ASN A 274 19.87 -7.49 -18.56
CA ASN A 274 21.03 -6.82 -19.15
C ASN A 274 20.63 -5.52 -19.85
N LEU A 275 19.50 -5.49 -20.57
CA LEU A 275 18.96 -4.26 -21.18
C LEU A 275 18.69 -3.19 -20.12
N LEU A 276 18.06 -3.55 -19.00
CA LEU A 276 17.77 -2.60 -17.92
C LEU A 276 19.04 -2.05 -17.29
N ASN A 277 20.00 -2.92 -16.96
CA ASN A 277 21.28 -2.50 -16.41
C ASN A 277 22.07 -1.63 -17.41
N TYR A 278 22.01 -1.94 -18.70
CA TYR A 278 22.61 -1.10 -19.75
C TYR A 278 21.98 0.30 -19.76
N ILE A 279 20.66 0.41 -19.73
CA ILE A 279 19.95 1.70 -19.69
C ILE A 279 20.35 2.49 -18.42
N LEU A 280 20.45 1.81 -17.27
CA LEU A 280 20.88 2.45 -16.02
C LEU A 280 22.31 2.99 -16.11
N LEU A 281 23.25 2.24 -16.66
CA LEU A 281 24.63 2.68 -16.88
C LEU A 281 24.71 3.89 -17.81
N GLU A 282 24.02 3.81 -18.97
CA GLU A 282 23.97 4.91 -19.94
C GLU A 282 23.40 6.21 -19.37
N LYS A 283 22.37 6.08 -18.51
CA LYS A 283 21.70 7.26 -17.93
C LYS A 283 22.42 7.82 -16.70
N SER A 284 23.13 6.98 -15.96
CA SER A 284 23.78 7.39 -14.71
C SER A 284 25.25 7.75 -14.89
N GLY A 285 25.93 7.16 -15.89
CA GLY A 285 27.39 7.22 -16.01
C GLY A 285 28.14 6.48 -14.89
N ALA A 286 27.46 5.61 -14.15
CA ALA A 286 28.04 4.81 -13.07
C ALA A 286 28.90 3.65 -13.62
N ASP A 287 29.82 3.12 -12.79
CA ASP A 287 30.69 1.99 -13.15
C ASP A 287 29.95 0.65 -13.13
N ILE A 288 28.93 0.54 -12.26
CA ILE A 288 28.15 -0.68 -12.03
C ILE A 288 26.68 -0.31 -11.95
N ALA A 289 25.82 -1.16 -12.53
CA ALA A 289 24.38 -1.07 -12.36
C ALA A 289 23.81 -2.39 -11.81
N CYS A 290 22.77 -2.28 -10.99
CA CYS A 290 21.98 -3.41 -10.58
C CYS A 290 20.50 -3.05 -10.58
N THR A 291 19.65 -4.01 -10.89
CA THR A 291 18.19 -3.86 -10.86
C THR A 291 17.53 -5.01 -10.14
N ALA A 292 16.40 -4.75 -9.50
CA ALA A 292 15.54 -5.80 -8.97
C ALA A 292 14.64 -6.35 -10.08
N LEU A 293 14.36 -7.64 -10.04
CA LEU A 293 13.41 -8.30 -10.92
C LEU A 293 12.18 -8.73 -10.10
N PHE A 294 11.01 -8.18 -10.40
CA PHE A 294 9.77 -8.59 -9.77
C PHE A 294 9.38 -10.02 -10.17
N ASP A 295 8.71 -10.74 -9.29
CA ASP A 295 8.22 -12.10 -9.59
C ASP A 295 7.22 -12.13 -10.75
N SER A 296 6.46 -11.05 -10.91
CA SER A 296 5.49 -10.85 -11.99
C SER A 296 6.10 -10.36 -13.29
N ALA A 297 7.40 -10.09 -13.36
CA ALA A 297 8.04 -9.59 -14.56
C ALA A 297 8.02 -10.66 -15.66
N ASN A 298 7.57 -10.29 -16.85
CA ASN A 298 7.44 -11.16 -18.02
C ASN A 298 8.39 -10.78 -19.16
N GLY A 299 9.22 -9.74 -18.97
CA GLY A 299 10.15 -9.24 -20.01
C GLY A 299 9.43 -8.55 -21.15
N PHE A 300 10.08 -8.48 -22.32
CA PHE A 300 9.58 -7.79 -23.50
C PHE A 300 9.47 -8.70 -24.71
N ASP A 301 8.48 -8.42 -25.56
CA ASP A 301 8.44 -8.87 -26.94
C ASP A 301 9.28 -7.96 -27.86
N GLU A 302 9.38 -8.30 -29.14
CA GLU A 302 10.02 -7.45 -30.14
C GLU A 302 9.35 -6.09 -30.23
N LYS A 303 8.03 -6.02 -30.18
CA LYS A 303 7.26 -4.79 -30.07
C LYS A 303 6.92 -4.53 -28.62
N VAL A 304 7.57 -3.52 -28.05
CA VAL A 304 7.34 -3.13 -26.66
C VAL A 304 6.25 -2.08 -26.59
N THR A 305 5.23 -2.34 -25.79
CA THR A 305 4.11 -1.43 -25.55
C THR A 305 4.21 -0.77 -24.15
N MET A 306 3.38 0.23 -23.90
CA MET A 306 3.27 0.82 -22.57
C MET A 306 2.81 -0.22 -21.55
N ARG A 307 1.96 -1.17 -21.95
CA ARG A 307 1.51 -2.30 -21.11
C ARG A 307 2.70 -3.13 -20.61
N ASP A 308 3.66 -3.40 -21.49
CA ASP A 308 4.85 -4.16 -21.13
C ASP A 308 5.71 -3.40 -20.12
N ILE A 309 5.85 -2.07 -20.28
CA ILE A 309 6.57 -1.24 -19.34
C ILE A 309 5.93 -1.33 -17.95
N ILE A 310 4.62 -1.10 -17.85
CA ILE A 310 3.91 -1.07 -16.55
C ILE A 310 3.85 -2.45 -15.90
N ASN A 311 3.71 -3.51 -16.66
CA ASN A 311 3.70 -4.88 -16.12
C ASN A 311 5.06 -5.28 -15.52
N ASN A 312 6.16 -4.82 -16.11
CA ASN A 312 7.50 -5.08 -15.58
C ASN A 312 7.94 -4.09 -14.50
N TYR A 313 7.39 -2.84 -14.52
CA TYR A 313 7.68 -1.76 -13.58
C TYR A 313 6.40 -1.08 -13.12
N PRO A 314 5.66 -1.71 -12.17
CA PRO A 314 4.36 -1.19 -11.71
C PRO A 314 4.48 0.06 -10.82
N PHE A 315 5.65 0.32 -10.24
CA PHE A 315 5.87 1.45 -9.33
C PHE A 315 6.65 2.58 -10.01
N PRO A 316 6.34 3.84 -9.70
CA PRO A 316 7.05 5.02 -10.24
C PRO A 316 8.41 5.22 -9.55
N ASN A 317 9.25 4.19 -9.54
CA ASN A 317 10.56 4.22 -8.91
C ASN A 317 11.54 5.08 -9.70
N THR A 318 12.50 5.68 -8.98
CA THR A 318 13.67 6.34 -9.55
C THR A 318 14.93 5.53 -9.25
N PHE A 319 15.95 5.65 -10.10
CA PHE A 319 17.26 5.09 -9.79
C PHE A 319 18.09 6.11 -8.99
N LYS A 320 18.99 5.60 -8.16
CA LYS A 320 19.97 6.41 -7.41
C LYS A 320 21.38 5.99 -7.77
N VAL A 321 22.28 6.97 -7.87
CA VAL A 321 23.72 6.74 -7.96
C VAL A 321 24.29 6.92 -6.55
N ILE A 322 25.03 5.92 -6.10
CA ILE A 322 25.68 5.92 -4.76
C ILE A 322 27.14 5.58 -4.92
N GLU A 323 27.98 6.12 -4.06
CA GLU A 323 29.40 5.76 -3.96
C GLU A 323 29.57 4.65 -2.93
N LEU A 324 30.21 3.56 -3.33
CA LEU A 324 30.42 2.38 -2.48
C LEU A 324 31.88 1.94 -2.51
N SER A 325 32.38 1.43 -1.38
CA SER A 325 33.65 0.74 -1.36
C SER A 325 33.54 -0.68 -1.96
N GLY A 326 34.67 -1.24 -2.43
CA GLY A 326 34.70 -2.64 -2.88
C GLY A 326 34.21 -3.65 -1.82
N LYS A 327 34.38 -3.31 -0.54
CA LYS A 327 33.84 -4.10 0.58
C LYS A 327 32.31 -4.08 0.60
N ASP A 328 31.72 -2.92 0.41
CA ASP A 328 30.24 -2.78 0.42
C ASP A 328 29.62 -3.48 -0.78
N ILE A 329 30.25 -3.36 -1.96
CA ILE A 329 29.84 -4.08 -3.17
C ILE A 329 29.87 -5.59 -2.94
N LYS A 330 30.97 -6.10 -2.31
CA LYS A 330 31.07 -7.53 -1.98
C LYS A 330 29.93 -7.97 -1.04
N LEU A 331 29.65 -7.21 0.01
CA LEU A 331 28.56 -7.51 0.95
C LEU A 331 27.18 -7.51 0.25
N ALA A 332 26.94 -6.57 -0.66
CA ALA A 332 25.69 -6.53 -1.44
C ALA A 332 25.53 -7.77 -2.34
N ILE A 333 26.61 -8.21 -3.01
CA ILE A 333 26.62 -9.42 -3.83
C ILE A 333 26.39 -10.67 -2.95
N GLU A 334 27.07 -10.78 -1.81
CA GLU A 334 26.89 -11.90 -0.88
C GLU A 334 25.46 -11.95 -0.33
N ARG A 335 24.87 -10.78 -0.03
CA ARG A 335 23.47 -10.70 0.38
C ARG A 335 22.52 -11.15 -0.73
N SER A 336 22.75 -10.75 -1.97
CA SER A 336 21.96 -11.19 -3.12
C SER A 336 22.13 -12.70 -3.38
N ALA A 337 23.34 -13.22 -3.25
CA ALA A 337 23.62 -14.65 -3.38
C ALA A 337 22.91 -15.51 -2.33
N SER A 338 22.65 -14.97 -1.12
CA SER A 338 21.94 -15.69 -0.07
C SER A 338 20.46 -16.00 -0.39
N TYR A 339 19.93 -15.47 -1.49
CA TYR A 339 18.63 -15.86 -2.05
C TYR A 339 18.63 -17.28 -2.62
N PHE A 340 19.79 -17.82 -2.96
CA PHE A 340 19.94 -19.12 -3.61
C PHE A 340 20.55 -20.14 -2.65
N ASP A 341 19.98 -21.35 -2.64
CA ASP A 341 20.52 -22.50 -1.96
C ASP A 341 20.96 -23.57 -2.97
N ILE A 342 22.05 -24.29 -2.63
CA ILE A 342 22.49 -25.45 -3.42
C ILE A 342 21.89 -26.70 -2.78
N VAL A 343 20.92 -27.31 -3.45
CA VAL A 343 20.26 -28.53 -3.00
C VAL A 343 20.79 -29.72 -3.82
N ASN A 344 21.33 -30.75 -3.14
CA ASN A 344 21.86 -31.96 -3.77
C ASN A 344 22.92 -31.73 -4.85
N HIS A 345 23.82 -30.75 -4.63
CA HIS A 345 24.89 -30.40 -5.57
C HIS A 345 24.39 -30.01 -7.00
N LYS A 346 23.19 -29.49 -7.11
CA LYS A 346 22.61 -28.97 -8.34
C LYS A 346 22.25 -27.50 -8.22
#